data_c98249c8ab8e78bc2467d7930940cc24
#
_entry.id   c98249c8ab8e78bc2467d7930940cc24
#
_cell.length_a   1.000
_cell.length_b   1.000
_cell.length_c   1.000
_cell.angle_alpha   90.00
_cell.angle_beta   90.00
_cell.angle_gamma   90.00
#
_symmetry.space_group_name_H-M   'P 1'
#
loop_
_entity.id
_entity.type
_entity.pdbx_description
1 polymer ?
#
loop_
_entity_poly.entity_id
_entity_poly.type
_entity_poly.pdbx_seq_one_letter_code
_entity_poly.pdbx_strand_id
1 'polypeptide(L)'
;MPEEAPPYLIPHNPAPVGIIHEDAQLLLVHKPDLLLSVPGRHPANRDCMITRLQQQYPDALVVHRLDLDTSGIMVVARGKGAQSAVSRLFQERRVHKRYIAWVHGEVENSEGSIDLPIARDWPNRPRQKICHETGRHALTHYRVRERRNGATCLELEPVTGRTHQLRIHCRELGHPILGCDLYAPPAVLGAAPRLLLHAMRLTLPHPETGREIVGHCPARFPAPWKF
;
A
#
# COMPACT_ATOMS: atom_id res chain seq x y z
N MET A 1 27.09 10.87 23.12
CA MET A 1 25.79 10.30 22.73
C MET A 1 25.44 10.91 21.38
N PRO A 2 25.23 10.15 20.30
CA PRO A 2 24.71 10.77 19.09
C PRO A 2 23.33 11.32 19.38
N GLU A 3 23.13 12.59 19.05
CA GLU A 3 21.85 13.28 19.17
C GLU A 3 20.82 12.50 18.37
N GLU A 4 19.76 11.99 19.01
CA GLU A 4 18.67 11.32 18.30
C GLU A 4 18.02 12.33 17.36
N ALA A 5 17.99 12.00 16.07
CA ALA A 5 17.29 12.84 15.10
C ALA A 5 15.85 13.10 15.56
N PRO A 6 15.32 14.33 15.40
CA PRO A 6 13.98 14.67 15.85
C PRO A 6 12.96 13.69 15.23
N PRO A 7 11.92 13.32 15.98
CA PRO A 7 10.92 12.37 15.50
C PRO A 7 10.20 12.91 14.26
N TYR A 8 10.05 12.08 13.23
CA TYR A 8 9.23 12.43 12.07
C TYR A 8 7.77 12.53 12.51
N LEU A 9 7.23 13.74 12.48
CA LEU A 9 5.82 14.02 12.77
C LEU A 9 5.03 13.97 11.45
N ILE A 10 4.00 13.14 11.45
CA ILE A 10 3.13 13.00 10.28
C ILE A 10 2.13 14.15 10.26
N PRO A 11 2.00 14.89 9.15
CA PRO A 11 0.98 15.91 9.01
C PRO A 11 -0.42 15.33 9.24
N HIS A 12 -1.27 16.06 9.95
CA HIS A 12 -2.65 15.62 10.18
C HIS A 12 -3.43 15.59 8.85
N ASN A 13 -4.04 14.44 8.55
CA ASN A 13 -4.96 14.30 7.42
C ASN A 13 -6.40 14.19 7.97
N PRO A 14 -7.28 15.19 7.75
CA PRO A 14 -8.65 15.17 8.23
C PRO A 14 -9.58 14.24 7.43
N ALA A 15 -9.13 13.70 6.30
CA ALA A 15 -9.98 12.85 5.46
C ALA A 15 -10.49 11.62 6.23
N PRO A 16 -11.79 11.32 6.18
CA PRO A 16 -12.38 10.20 6.89
C PRO A 16 -11.93 8.86 6.30
N VAL A 17 -11.93 7.82 7.12
CA VAL A 17 -11.84 6.43 6.66
C VAL A 17 -13.22 6.03 6.13
N GLY A 18 -13.31 5.76 4.82
CA GLY A 18 -14.58 5.36 4.19
C GLY A 18 -14.89 3.88 4.43
N ILE A 19 -16.14 3.54 4.74
CA ILE A 19 -16.61 2.15 4.80
C ILE A 19 -17.12 1.76 3.41
N ILE A 20 -16.58 0.66 2.85
CA ILE A 20 -16.95 0.10 1.54
C ILE A 20 -17.90 -1.09 1.72
N HIS A 21 -17.63 -1.91 2.73
CA HIS A 21 -18.44 -3.06 3.12
C HIS A 21 -18.35 -3.26 4.62
N GLU A 22 -19.45 -3.70 5.20
CA GLU A 22 -19.55 -4.01 6.63
C GLU A 22 -20.40 -5.27 6.82
N ASP A 23 -19.90 -6.19 7.65
CA ASP A 23 -20.67 -7.30 8.20
C ASP A 23 -20.20 -7.65 9.62
N ALA A 24 -20.67 -8.77 10.16
CA ALA A 24 -20.33 -9.21 11.53
C ALA A 24 -18.85 -9.63 11.69
N GLN A 25 -18.15 -9.97 10.61
CA GLN A 25 -16.80 -10.53 10.65
C GLN A 25 -15.73 -9.54 10.16
N LEU A 26 -16.07 -8.65 9.23
CA LEU A 26 -15.09 -7.76 8.63
C LEU A 26 -15.66 -6.45 8.11
N LEU A 27 -14.74 -5.51 7.96
CA LEU A 27 -14.94 -4.25 7.26
C LEU A 27 -14.00 -4.21 6.05
N LEU A 28 -14.49 -3.79 4.89
CA LEU A 28 -13.65 -3.27 3.82
C LEU A 28 -13.69 -1.75 3.89
N VAL A 29 -12.52 -1.14 3.97
CA VAL A 29 -12.41 0.29 4.21
C VAL A 29 -11.52 0.98 3.18
N HIS A 30 -11.80 2.25 2.90
CA HIS A 30 -10.91 3.13 2.16
C HIS A 30 -10.00 3.88 3.13
N LYS A 31 -8.71 3.60 3.10
CA LYS A 31 -7.69 4.40 3.80
C LYS A 31 -7.25 5.56 2.89
N PRO A 32 -7.38 6.82 3.29
CA PRO A 32 -6.78 7.92 2.55
C PRO A 32 -5.24 7.83 2.55
N ASP A 33 -4.59 8.54 1.64
CA ASP A 33 -3.15 8.81 1.70
C ASP A 33 -2.81 9.65 2.94
N LEU A 34 -1.53 9.74 3.28
CA LEU A 34 -1.03 10.46 4.46
C LEU A 34 -1.73 10.10 5.78
N LEU A 35 -2.25 8.89 5.89
CA LEU A 35 -2.81 8.34 7.12
C LEU A 35 -2.13 6.99 7.42
N LEU A 36 -1.62 6.82 8.64
CA LEU A 36 -1.09 5.52 9.08
C LEU A 36 -2.19 4.45 9.12
N SER A 37 -1.83 3.20 8.87
CA SER A 37 -2.74 2.07 9.07
C SER A 37 -2.86 1.69 10.55
N VAL A 38 -1.77 1.86 11.32
CA VAL A 38 -1.65 1.55 12.74
C VAL A 38 -0.90 2.68 13.46
N PRO A 39 -1.04 2.83 14.79
CA PRO A 39 -0.38 3.89 15.52
C PRO A 39 1.14 3.90 15.31
N GLY A 40 1.71 5.08 15.11
CA GLY A 40 3.14 5.28 15.06
C GLY A 40 3.79 5.12 16.45
N ARG A 41 5.12 5.03 16.49
CA ARG A 41 5.87 4.90 17.75
C ARG A 41 5.79 6.17 18.60
N HIS A 42 5.89 7.33 17.94
CA HIS A 42 5.82 8.62 18.63
C HIS A 42 4.38 8.91 19.06
N PRO A 43 4.13 9.45 20.29
CA PRO A 43 2.80 9.77 20.78
C PRO A 43 1.98 10.68 19.87
N ALA A 44 2.60 11.67 19.22
CA ALA A 44 1.95 12.56 18.26
C ALA A 44 1.47 11.84 16.96
N ASN A 45 1.96 10.64 16.67
CA ASN A 45 1.58 9.83 15.50
C ASN A 45 0.60 8.71 15.88
N ARG A 46 -0.29 8.95 16.85
CA ARG A 46 -1.31 7.99 17.30
C ARG A 46 -2.54 7.97 16.41
N ASP A 47 -2.84 9.11 15.77
CA ASP A 47 -3.94 9.18 14.80
C ASP A 47 -3.64 8.28 13.59
N CYS A 48 -4.53 7.33 13.34
CA CYS A 48 -4.36 6.35 12.26
C CYS A 48 -5.71 5.71 11.90
N MET A 49 -5.73 4.97 10.78
CA MET A 49 -6.92 4.30 10.29
C MET A 49 -7.62 3.47 11.38
N ILE A 50 -6.87 2.62 12.10
CA ILE A 50 -7.50 1.72 13.07
C ILE A 50 -8.04 2.46 14.28
N THR A 51 -7.37 3.48 14.80
CA THR A 51 -7.86 4.27 15.95
C THR A 51 -9.12 5.06 15.60
N ARG A 52 -9.23 5.55 14.37
CA ARG A 52 -10.45 6.21 13.88
C ARG A 52 -11.60 5.23 13.74
N LEU A 53 -11.35 4.02 13.19
CA LEU A 53 -12.35 2.96 13.08
C LEU A 53 -12.84 2.47 14.43
N GLN A 54 -11.95 2.34 15.42
CA GLN A 54 -12.29 1.85 16.76
C GLN A 54 -13.21 2.79 17.54
N GLN A 55 -13.38 4.03 17.12
CA GLN A 55 -14.39 4.93 17.69
C GLN A 55 -15.82 4.45 17.40
N GLN A 56 -16.04 3.83 16.24
CA GLN A 56 -17.34 3.29 15.83
C GLN A 56 -17.40 1.76 15.94
N TYR A 57 -16.28 1.09 15.75
CA TYR A 57 -16.12 -0.36 15.78
C TYR A 57 -15.05 -0.75 16.79
N PRO A 58 -15.35 -0.81 18.11
CA PRO A 58 -14.34 -1.07 19.15
C PRO A 58 -13.64 -2.43 19.00
N ASP A 59 -14.27 -3.38 18.30
CA ASP A 59 -13.76 -4.71 17.98
C ASP A 59 -12.92 -4.79 16.70
N ALA A 60 -12.71 -3.66 16.00
CA ALA A 60 -11.92 -3.60 14.77
C ALA A 60 -10.43 -3.91 15.02
N LEU A 61 -9.88 -4.86 14.25
CA LEU A 61 -8.51 -5.35 14.37
C LEU A 61 -7.81 -5.40 13.00
N VAL A 62 -6.58 -4.93 12.95
CA VAL A 62 -5.76 -4.92 11.72
C VAL A 62 -5.26 -6.33 11.40
N VAL A 63 -5.30 -6.70 10.12
CA VAL A 63 -4.77 -7.96 9.57
C VAL A 63 -3.66 -7.74 8.53
N HIS A 64 -3.63 -6.58 7.90
CA HIS A 64 -2.56 -6.11 7.01
C HIS A 64 -2.48 -4.59 7.03
N ARG A 65 -1.51 -4.02 6.34
CA ARG A 65 -1.33 -2.57 6.30
C ARG A 65 -0.98 -2.08 4.91
N LEU A 66 -1.35 -0.83 4.63
CA LEU A 66 -0.80 0.01 3.56
C LEU A 66 0.22 0.98 4.16
N ASP A 67 1.16 1.43 3.35
CA ASP A 67 2.11 2.48 3.72
C ASP A 67 1.38 3.81 3.98
N LEU A 68 2.03 4.75 4.67
CA LEU A 68 1.51 6.08 4.98
C LEU A 68 0.90 6.75 3.74
N ASP A 69 1.70 6.82 2.66
CA ASP A 69 1.37 7.55 1.44
C ASP A 69 0.47 6.76 0.47
N THR A 70 0.30 5.46 0.70
CA THR A 70 -0.55 4.60 -0.13
C THR A 70 -2.00 4.72 0.29
N SER A 71 -2.87 5.13 -0.63
CA SER A 71 -4.32 5.12 -0.42
C SER A 71 -4.97 3.81 -0.90
N GLY A 72 -6.23 3.58 -0.54
CA GLY A 72 -7.02 2.51 -1.13
C GLY A 72 -7.64 1.54 -0.14
N ILE A 73 -8.10 0.42 -0.69
CA ILE A 73 -8.88 -0.56 0.06
C ILE A 73 -8.02 -1.39 1.01
N MET A 74 -8.55 -1.57 2.22
CA MET A 74 -8.03 -2.50 3.22
C MET A 74 -9.16 -3.36 3.79
N VAL A 75 -8.81 -4.58 4.23
CA VAL A 75 -9.69 -5.39 5.07
C VAL A 75 -9.29 -5.25 6.53
N VAL A 76 -10.28 -5.08 7.39
CA VAL A 76 -10.15 -5.01 8.84
C VAL A 76 -11.07 -6.09 9.43
N ALA A 77 -10.56 -6.87 10.36
CA ALA A 77 -11.36 -7.92 11.02
C ALA A 77 -12.16 -7.35 12.19
N ARG A 78 -13.32 -7.95 12.48
CA ARG A 78 -14.14 -7.69 13.66
C ARG A 78 -13.96 -8.83 14.66
N GLY A 79 -13.31 -8.53 15.77
CA GLY A 79 -12.97 -9.51 16.81
C GLY A 79 -11.80 -10.45 16.46
N LYS A 80 -11.28 -11.14 17.50
CA LYS A 80 -10.08 -11.99 17.42
C LYS A 80 -10.24 -13.21 16.53
N GLY A 81 -11.44 -13.81 16.51
CA GLY A 81 -11.73 -14.98 15.66
C GLY A 81 -11.58 -14.64 14.18
N ALA A 82 -12.24 -13.58 13.73
CA ALA A 82 -12.12 -13.08 12.36
C ALA A 82 -10.69 -12.63 12.04
N GLN A 83 -9.99 -11.97 12.98
CA GLN A 83 -8.60 -11.56 12.79
C GLN A 83 -7.70 -12.76 12.51
N SER A 84 -7.82 -13.85 13.29
CA SER A 84 -7.04 -15.07 13.10
C SER A 84 -7.32 -15.70 11.74
N ALA A 85 -8.60 -15.85 11.38
CA ALA A 85 -9.02 -16.44 10.12
C ALA A 85 -8.54 -15.65 8.91
N VAL A 86 -8.73 -14.33 8.89
CA VAL A 86 -8.27 -13.47 7.79
C VAL A 86 -6.74 -13.41 7.72
N SER A 87 -6.04 -13.37 8.86
CA SER A 87 -4.57 -13.43 8.89
C SER A 87 -4.03 -14.71 8.25
N ARG A 88 -4.71 -15.84 8.46
CA ARG A 88 -4.39 -17.13 7.81
C ARG A 88 -4.55 -17.03 6.28
N LEU A 89 -5.63 -16.41 5.79
CA LEU A 89 -5.82 -16.20 4.35
C LEU A 89 -4.66 -15.41 3.71
N PHE A 90 -4.12 -14.39 4.41
CA PHE A 90 -2.92 -13.69 3.96
C PHE A 90 -1.68 -14.59 3.91
N GLN A 91 -1.47 -15.43 4.95
CA GLN A 91 -0.35 -16.38 5.01
C GLN A 91 -0.43 -17.42 3.89
N GLU A 92 -1.64 -17.91 3.59
CA GLU A 92 -1.95 -18.87 2.53
C GLU A 92 -2.01 -18.24 1.14
N ARG A 93 -1.79 -16.92 1.00
CA ARG A 93 -1.87 -16.16 -0.26
C ARG A 93 -3.24 -16.25 -0.96
N ARG A 94 -4.29 -16.39 -0.20
CA ARG A 94 -5.69 -16.45 -0.68
C ARG A 94 -6.37 -15.08 -0.71
N VAL A 95 -5.64 -14.02 -0.39
CA VAL A 95 -6.09 -12.63 -0.53
C VAL A 95 -5.44 -12.03 -1.76
N HIS A 96 -6.24 -11.78 -2.79
CA HIS A 96 -5.78 -11.15 -4.03
C HIS A 96 -5.93 -9.64 -3.94
N LYS A 97 -4.93 -8.92 -4.38
CA LYS A 97 -4.85 -7.46 -4.29
C LYS A 97 -4.46 -6.91 -5.65
N ARG A 98 -5.15 -5.88 -6.10
CA ARG A 98 -4.77 -5.11 -7.28
C ARG A 98 -4.61 -3.65 -6.93
N TYR A 99 -3.53 -3.08 -7.44
CA TYR A 99 -3.18 -1.68 -7.26
C TYR A 99 -3.13 -1.00 -8.61
N ILE A 100 -3.37 0.30 -8.60
CA ILE A 100 -3.07 1.19 -9.73
C ILE A 100 -1.94 2.11 -9.31
N ALA A 101 -0.95 2.26 -10.19
CA ALA A 101 0.14 3.20 -10.02
C ALA A 101 0.40 3.95 -11.33
N TRP A 102 0.76 5.25 -11.22
CA TRP A 102 1.37 5.96 -12.32
C TRP A 102 2.88 6.00 -12.11
N VAL A 103 3.61 5.50 -13.09
CA VAL A 103 5.07 5.44 -13.09
C VAL A 103 5.65 6.35 -14.15
N HIS A 104 6.88 6.83 -13.93
CA HIS A 104 7.62 7.68 -14.87
C HIS A 104 8.03 6.90 -16.11
N GLY A 105 7.93 7.55 -17.27
CA GLY A 105 8.37 7.00 -18.54
C GLY A 105 7.37 6.02 -19.17
N GLU A 106 7.72 5.52 -20.34
CA GLU A 106 6.91 4.57 -21.10
C GLU A 106 7.42 3.14 -20.87
N VAL A 107 6.67 2.34 -20.12
CA VAL A 107 6.98 0.92 -19.92
C VAL A 107 6.76 0.19 -21.23
N GLU A 108 7.82 -0.39 -21.82
CA GLU A 108 7.79 -1.00 -23.16
C GLU A 108 6.86 -2.21 -23.20
N ASN A 109 7.09 -3.19 -22.31
CA ASN A 109 6.30 -4.42 -22.27
C ASN A 109 4.93 -4.16 -21.66
N SER A 110 3.86 -4.59 -22.34
CA SER A 110 2.48 -4.39 -21.89
C SER A 110 2.12 -5.20 -20.63
N GLU A 111 2.85 -6.25 -20.32
CA GLU A 111 2.73 -7.01 -19.07
C GLU A 111 4.05 -7.69 -18.72
N GLY A 112 4.21 -8.06 -17.45
CA GLY A 112 5.41 -8.76 -16.98
C GLY A 112 5.38 -9.06 -15.50
N SER A 113 6.53 -9.51 -15.00
CA SER A 113 6.73 -9.85 -13.59
C SER A 113 8.04 -9.29 -13.08
N ILE A 114 8.03 -8.84 -11.82
CA ILE A 114 9.21 -8.37 -11.11
C ILE A 114 9.41 -9.31 -9.92
N ASP A 115 10.44 -10.16 -10.03
CA ASP A 115 10.80 -11.15 -8.99
C ASP A 115 12.16 -10.79 -8.43
N LEU A 116 12.17 -9.89 -7.43
CA LEU A 116 13.37 -9.34 -6.83
C LEU A 116 13.25 -9.36 -5.29
N PRO A 117 14.20 -10.02 -4.58
CA PRO A 117 14.12 -10.16 -3.13
C PRO A 117 14.41 -8.85 -2.39
N ILE A 118 13.61 -8.58 -1.36
CA ILE A 118 13.63 -7.31 -0.62
C ILE A 118 14.15 -7.51 0.81
N ALA A 119 15.10 -6.68 1.21
CA ALA A 119 15.63 -6.55 2.57
C ALA A 119 15.47 -5.14 3.12
N ARG A 120 15.62 -4.99 4.44
CA ARG A 120 15.68 -3.66 5.07
C ARG A 120 17.01 -2.98 4.74
N ASP A 121 16.94 -1.72 4.39
CA ASP A 121 18.11 -0.86 4.27
C ASP A 121 18.35 -0.16 5.62
N TRP A 122 19.07 -0.83 6.51
CA TRP A 122 19.25 -0.39 7.89
C TRP A 122 19.87 1.01 8.03
N PRO A 123 20.91 1.37 7.23
CA PRO A 123 21.49 2.73 7.28
C PRO A 123 20.51 3.82 6.82
N ASN A 124 19.59 3.50 5.89
CA ASN A 124 18.71 4.46 5.22
C ASN A 124 17.23 4.25 5.60
N ARG A 125 16.92 3.92 6.86
CA ARG A 125 15.53 3.75 7.32
C ARG A 125 14.67 4.96 7.00
N PRO A 126 13.40 4.77 6.56
CA PRO A 126 12.63 3.51 6.51
C PRO A 126 12.77 2.73 5.19
N ARG A 127 13.77 3.04 4.36
CA ARG A 127 13.95 2.41 3.05
C ARG A 127 14.15 0.90 3.12
N GLN A 128 13.79 0.24 2.03
CA GLN A 128 14.10 -1.15 1.71
C GLN A 128 15.06 -1.15 0.52
N LYS A 129 15.74 -2.27 0.28
CA LYS A 129 16.64 -2.48 -0.86
C LYS A 129 16.47 -3.87 -1.46
N ILE A 130 16.84 -4.02 -2.72
CA ILE A 130 17.01 -5.34 -3.32
C ILE A 130 18.28 -5.98 -2.74
N CYS A 131 18.19 -7.23 -2.33
CA CYS A 131 19.31 -7.97 -1.77
C CYS A 131 19.11 -9.46 -2.04
N HIS A 132 19.92 -10.01 -2.92
CA HIS A 132 19.83 -11.43 -3.31
C HIS A 132 20.35 -12.38 -2.21
N GLU A 133 21.22 -11.92 -1.32
CA GLU A 133 21.79 -12.74 -0.26
C GLU A 133 20.84 -12.93 0.94
N THR A 134 20.22 -11.84 1.41
CA THR A 134 19.42 -11.83 2.66
C THR A 134 17.99 -11.33 2.46
N GLY A 135 17.64 -10.96 1.24
CA GLY A 135 16.33 -10.47 0.88
C GLY A 135 15.26 -11.57 0.94
N ARG A 136 14.07 -11.19 1.36
CA ARG A 136 12.92 -12.09 1.34
C ARG A 136 12.29 -12.07 -0.05
N HIS A 137 11.98 -13.22 -0.59
CA HIS A 137 11.29 -13.37 -1.88
C HIS A 137 10.10 -12.40 -2.00
N ALA A 138 10.07 -11.68 -3.11
CA ALA A 138 8.99 -10.73 -3.44
C ALA A 138 8.71 -10.79 -4.93
N LEU A 139 7.43 -11.03 -5.28
CA LEU A 139 6.95 -11.17 -6.65
C LEU A 139 5.77 -10.22 -6.88
N THR A 140 5.84 -9.44 -7.96
CA THR A 140 4.77 -8.56 -8.44
C THR A 140 4.55 -8.80 -9.92
N HIS A 141 3.31 -9.07 -10.32
CA HIS A 141 2.91 -9.02 -11.73
C HIS A 141 2.43 -7.61 -12.06
N TYR A 142 2.66 -7.17 -13.30
CA TYR A 142 2.15 -5.89 -13.77
C TYR A 142 1.52 -6.03 -15.16
N ARG A 143 0.58 -5.12 -15.43
CA ARG A 143 -0.03 -4.90 -16.75
C ARG A 143 -0.18 -3.41 -17.01
N VAL A 144 0.23 -2.97 -18.20
CA VAL A 144 0.04 -1.60 -18.65
C VAL A 144 -1.44 -1.37 -18.95
N ARG A 145 -2.01 -0.31 -18.40
CA ARG A 145 -3.38 0.15 -18.65
C ARG A 145 -3.43 1.30 -19.62
N GLU A 146 -2.48 2.19 -19.51
CA GLU A 146 -2.44 3.42 -20.31
C GLU A 146 -1.00 3.96 -20.36
N ARG A 147 -0.62 4.61 -21.46
CA ARG A 147 0.58 5.43 -21.58
C ARG A 147 0.16 6.82 -21.99
N ARG A 148 0.60 7.83 -21.24
CA ARG A 148 0.20 9.22 -21.49
C ARG A 148 1.21 10.18 -20.89
N ASN A 149 1.60 11.21 -21.69
CA ASN A 149 2.42 12.33 -21.24
C ASN A 149 3.71 11.87 -20.51
N GLY A 150 4.48 10.96 -21.11
CA GLY A 150 5.73 10.47 -20.52
C GLY A 150 5.56 9.64 -19.24
N ALA A 151 4.35 9.17 -18.97
CA ALA A 151 4.05 8.28 -17.83
C ALA A 151 3.25 7.07 -18.27
N THR A 152 3.33 6.00 -17.48
CA THR A 152 2.57 4.76 -17.69
C THR A 152 1.70 4.45 -16.48
N CYS A 153 0.44 4.15 -16.72
CA CYS A 153 -0.47 3.60 -15.72
C CYS A 153 -0.30 2.09 -15.67
N LEU A 154 0.11 1.56 -14.52
CA LEU A 154 0.25 0.13 -14.27
C LEU A 154 -0.84 -0.38 -13.34
N GLU A 155 -1.46 -1.50 -13.71
CA GLU A 155 -2.09 -2.39 -12.75
C GLU A 155 -1.03 -3.32 -12.18
N LEU A 156 -0.91 -3.36 -10.86
CA LEU A 156 0.08 -4.16 -10.13
C LEU A 156 -0.64 -5.20 -9.28
N GLU A 157 -0.22 -6.46 -9.40
CA GLU A 157 -0.75 -7.58 -8.63
C GLU A 157 0.38 -8.22 -7.80
N PRO A 158 0.56 -7.79 -6.52
CA PRO A 158 1.59 -8.36 -5.66
C PRO A 158 1.17 -9.73 -5.12
N VAL A 159 1.90 -10.78 -5.49
CA VAL A 159 1.76 -12.14 -4.94
C VAL A 159 2.23 -12.21 -3.49
N THR A 160 3.24 -11.43 -3.15
CA THR A 160 3.79 -11.24 -1.81
C THR A 160 3.42 -9.87 -1.26
N GLY A 161 3.72 -9.58 0.02
CA GLY A 161 3.42 -8.30 0.66
C GLY A 161 4.59 -7.80 1.50
N ARG A 162 5.74 -7.48 0.87
CA ARG A 162 6.89 -6.89 1.58
C ARG A 162 6.70 -5.38 1.73
N THR A 163 7.30 -4.82 2.77
CA THR A 163 7.31 -3.36 2.97
C THR A 163 7.85 -2.66 1.73
N HIS A 164 7.14 -1.65 1.26
CA HIS A 164 7.46 -0.85 0.06
C HIS A 164 7.62 -1.67 -1.24
N GLN A 165 7.12 -2.91 -1.30
CA GLN A 165 7.37 -3.82 -2.42
C GLN A 165 7.08 -3.18 -3.79
N LEU A 166 5.88 -2.65 -3.99
CA LEU A 166 5.49 -2.07 -5.28
C LEU A 166 6.34 -0.84 -5.64
N ARG A 167 6.69 -0.04 -4.64
CA ARG A 167 7.50 1.18 -4.81
C ARG A 167 8.92 0.84 -5.29
N ILE A 168 9.54 -0.17 -4.66
CA ILE A 168 10.89 -0.58 -5.03
C ILE A 168 10.91 -1.39 -6.33
N HIS A 169 9.93 -2.26 -6.55
CA HIS A 169 9.82 -3.05 -7.78
C HIS A 169 9.65 -2.14 -9.01
N CYS A 170 8.80 -1.11 -8.94
CA CYS A 170 8.66 -0.15 -10.04
C CYS A 170 9.95 0.63 -10.29
N ARG A 171 10.71 1.00 -9.23
CA ARG A 171 12.03 1.62 -9.41
C ARG A 171 13.00 0.68 -10.13
N GLU A 172 13.06 -0.60 -9.73
CA GLU A 172 13.96 -1.58 -10.33
C GLU A 172 13.55 -1.94 -11.78
N LEU A 173 12.28 -1.80 -12.11
CA LEU A 173 11.80 -1.88 -13.50
C LEU A 173 12.32 -0.70 -14.36
N GLY A 174 12.92 0.32 -13.74
CA GLY A 174 13.36 1.56 -14.42
C GLY A 174 12.29 2.66 -14.43
N HIS A 175 11.12 2.40 -13.85
CA HIS A 175 9.95 3.26 -13.89
C HIS A 175 9.43 3.58 -12.48
N PRO A 176 10.11 4.47 -11.71
CA PRO A 176 9.68 4.81 -10.36
C PRO A 176 8.28 5.45 -10.36
N ILE A 177 7.50 5.17 -9.29
CA ILE A 177 6.15 5.71 -9.14
C ILE A 177 6.23 7.23 -8.93
N LEU A 178 5.35 7.97 -9.59
CA LEU A 178 5.26 9.43 -9.48
C LEU A 178 4.93 9.85 -8.04
N GLY A 179 5.57 10.90 -7.55
CA GLY A 179 5.39 11.39 -6.19
C GLY A 179 5.96 10.47 -5.09
N CYS A 180 6.86 9.53 -5.45
CA CYS A 180 7.46 8.61 -4.49
C CYS A 180 8.67 9.26 -3.80
N ASP A 181 8.51 9.64 -2.53
CA ASP A 181 9.53 10.32 -1.70
C ASP A 181 10.79 9.48 -1.44
N LEU A 182 10.65 8.16 -1.29
CA LEU A 182 11.76 7.29 -0.87
C LEU A 182 12.58 6.74 -2.04
N TYR A 183 12.00 6.57 -3.22
CA TYR A 183 12.62 5.79 -4.29
C TYR A 183 12.69 6.48 -5.64
N ALA A 184 12.02 7.61 -5.82
CA ALA A 184 12.07 8.37 -7.07
C ALA A 184 13.17 9.45 -7.04
N PRO A 185 13.78 9.78 -8.19
CA PRO A 185 14.61 10.96 -8.31
C PRO A 185 13.79 12.26 -8.14
N PRO A 186 14.41 13.40 -7.80
CA PRO A 186 13.71 14.64 -7.48
C PRO A 186 12.69 15.10 -8.54
N ALA A 187 13.01 14.97 -9.83
CA ALA A 187 12.10 15.34 -10.92
C ALA A 187 10.80 14.50 -10.90
N VAL A 188 10.90 13.19 -10.64
CA VAL A 188 9.76 12.27 -10.57
C VAL A 188 8.97 12.42 -9.27
N LEU A 189 9.66 12.74 -8.16
CA LEU A 189 9.01 13.13 -6.92
C LEU A 189 8.16 14.39 -7.11
N GLY A 190 8.72 15.42 -7.73
CA GLY A 190 8.02 16.71 -7.97
C GLY A 190 6.93 16.64 -9.03
N ALA A 191 6.86 15.56 -9.82
CA ALA A 191 5.86 15.42 -10.88
C ALA A 191 4.42 15.21 -10.37
N ALA A 192 4.24 14.81 -9.11
CA ALA A 192 2.91 14.61 -8.53
C ALA A 192 2.87 15.11 -7.08
N PRO A 193 1.72 15.64 -6.62
CA PRO A 193 1.58 16.20 -5.26
C PRO A 193 1.57 15.13 -4.16
N ARG A 194 1.46 13.86 -4.51
CA ARG A 194 1.49 12.70 -3.61
C ARG A 194 1.97 11.44 -4.35
N LEU A 195 2.24 10.39 -3.61
CA LEU A 195 2.49 9.06 -4.19
C LEU A 195 1.27 8.59 -5.01
N LEU A 196 1.46 8.36 -6.31
CA LEU A 196 0.41 7.86 -7.19
C LEU A 196 0.33 6.32 -7.15
N LEU A 197 0.11 5.77 -5.95
CA LEU A 197 -0.12 4.35 -5.70
C LEU A 197 -1.41 4.17 -4.89
N HIS A 198 -2.31 3.32 -5.40
CA HIS A 198 -3.62 3.10 -4.82
C HIS A 198 -4.02 1.62 -4.85
N ALA A 199 -4.41 1.07 -3.71
CA ALA A 199 -4.99 -0.26 -3.60
C ALA A 199 -6.43 -0.23 -4.11
N MET A 200 -6.64 -0.68 -5.36
CA MET A 200 -7.91 -0.52 -6.07
C MET A 200 -8.90 -1.65 -5.77
N ARG A 201 -8.40 -2.88 -5.64
CA ARG A 201 -9.25 -4.06 -5.46
C ARG A 201 -8.64 -5.03 -4.47
N LEU A 202 -9.51 -5.63 -3.67
CA LEU A 202 -9.17 -6.70 -2.75
C LEU A 202 -10.22 -7.80 -2.86
N THR A 203 -9.77 -9.05 -2.97
CA THR A 203 -10.63 -10.23 -3.08
C THR A 203 -10.17 -11.27 -2.08
N LEU A 204 -11.09 -11.81 -1.28
CA LEU A 204 -10.80 -12.84 -0.29
C LEU A 204 -12.04 -13.72 -0.04
N PRO A 205 -11.86 -14.98 0.41
CA PRO A 205 -12.95 -15.76 0.97
C PRO A 205 -13.44 -15.13 2.28
N HIS A 206 -14.75 -15.03 2.48
CA HIS A 206 -15.32 -14.63 3.77
C HIS A 206 -14.93 -15.62 4.86
N PRO A 207 -14.43 -15.18 6.03
CA PRO A 207 -13.85 -16.05 7.04
C PRO A 207 -14.83 -17.07 7.64
N GLU A 208 -16.12 -16.77 7.64
CA GLU A 208 -17.16 -17.65 8.19
C GLU A 208 -17.86 -18.47 7.10
N THR A 209 -18.26 -17.83 6.00
CA THR A 209 -19.09 -18.49 4.97
C THR A 209 -18.29 -19.10 3.83
N GLY A 210 -17.01 -18.76 3.68
CA GLY A 210 -16.16 -19.16 2.57
C GLY A 210 -16.53 -18.52 1.20
N ARG A 211 -17.61 -17.75 1.11
CA ARG A 211 -18.02 -17.07 -0.11
C ARG A 211 -16.99 -15.99 -0.47
N GLU A 212 -16.73 -15.81 -1.75
CA GLU A 212 -15.84 -14.76 -2.21
C GLU A 212 -16.42 -13.37 -1.94
N ILE A 213 -15.63 -12.51 -1.30
CA ILE A 213 -15.89 -11.08 -1.15
C ILE A 213 -14.96 -10.34 -2.09
N VAL A 214 -15.52 -9.40 -2.83
CA VAL A 214 -14.79 -8.50 -3.71
C VAL A 214 -15.06 -7.06 -3.28
N GLY A 215 -14.01 -6.40 -2.81
CA GLY A 215 -14.03 -4.96 -2.55
C GLY A 215 -13.39 -4.20 -3.70
N HIS A 216 -13.98 -3.07 -4.07
CA HIS A 216 -13.47 -2.18 -5.10
C HIS A 216 -13.44 -0.74 -4.60
N CYS A 217 -12.31 -0.07 -4.77
CA CYS A 217 -12.07 1.32 -4.41
C CYS A 217 -11.40 2.01 -5.61
N PRO A 218 -12.15 2.74 -6.44
CA PRO A 218 -11.58 3.39 -7.62
C PRO A 218 -10.51 4.41 -7.26
N ALA A 219 -9.38 4.39 -7.97
CA ALA A 219 -8.33 5.36 -7.79
C ALA A 219 -8.78 6.75 -8.25
N ARG A 220 -8.52 7.76 -7.41
CA ARG A 220 -8.71 9.18 -7.73
C ARG A 220 -7.38 9.88 -7.59
N PHE A 221 -6.62 9.95 -8.69
CA PHE A 221 -5.37 10.68 -8.71
C PHE A 221 -5.57 12.10 -9.21
N PRO A 222 -4.88 13.08 -8.59
CA PRO A 222 -4.88 14.44 -9.11
C PRO A 222 -4.22 14.46 -10.51
N ALA A 223 -4.79 15.23 -11.41
CA ALA A 223 -4.25 15.46 -12.75
C ALA A 223 -4.32 16.97 -13.06
N PRO A 224 -3.47 17.49 -13.98
CA PRO A 224 -2.37 16.81 -14.66
C PRO A 224 -1.08 16.79 -13.82
N TRP A 225 -0.27 15.73 -13.93
CA TRP A 225 1.12 15.74 -13.49
C TRP A 225 1.99 16.42 -14.54
N LYS A 226 3.10 17.06 -14.09
CA LYS A 226 4.02 17.80 -14.95
C LYS A 226 5.40 17.12 -14.93
N PHE A 227 5.96 16.92 -16.08
CA PHE A 227 7.36 16.53 -16.27
C PHE A 227 8.18 17.70 -16.76
#